data_356356b6476675534570f19cf02aabaa
#
_entry.id   356356b6476675534570f19cf02aabaa
#
_cell.length_a   1.000
_cell.length_b   1.000
_cell.length_c   1.000
_cell.angle_alpha   90.00
_cell.angle_beta   90.00
_cell.angle_gamma   90.00
#
_symmetry.space_group_name_H-M   'P 1'
#
loop_
_entity.id
_entity.type
_entity.pdbx_description
1 polymer ?
#
loop_
_entity_poly.entity_id
_entity_poly.type
_entity_poly.pdbx_seq_one_letter_code
_entity_poly.pdbx_strand_id
1 'polypeptide(L)'
;MGADSSSDIKFEIGHVLFVDIVGYSKLLINEQSDQIQKLKEIVRGTEQFRLAEAEGKLLRLPTGDGGALVFRTTPEAPVLCALEISKELKNHPELHVRMGIHSGPVNEVTDLNEQANIAGAGINIAQRVMNCGHAGHILLSKRVADDLEQYAQWRSLLHELGECEVKHGARISVVNLYTDNLGNPELPQNFKRAAVTRKTTAAVSGSAAKSAGRRWAMIGRASCRERV
;
A
#
# COMPACT_ATOMS: atom_id res chain seq x y z
N MET A 1 -14.09 44.99 11.43
CA MET A 1 -14.65 44.03 10.48
C MET A 1 -13.52 43.07 10.11
N GLY A 2 -13.41 41.94 10.80
CA GLY A 2 -12.44 40.90 10.52
C GLY A 2 -12.95 40.09 9.34
N ALA A 3 -12.20 40.06 8.25
CA ALA A 3 -12.44 39.15 7.16
C ALA A 3 -12.16 37.73 7.66
N ASP A 4 -13.23 36.97 7.78
CA ASP A 4 -13.20 35.54 8.06
C ASP A 4 -12.64 34.82 6.83
N SER A 5 -11.32 34.64 6.77
CA SER A 5 -10.68 33.81 5.75
C SER A 5 -10.83 32.35 6.16
N SER A 6 -12.06 31.85 6.13
CA SER A 6 -12.26 30.40 6.04
C SER A 6 -11.73 30.00 4.67
N SER A 7 -10.47 29.52 4.63
CA SER A 7 -9.97 28.84 3.44
C SER A 7 -10.92 27.67 3.18
N ASP A 8 -11.74 27.77 2.15
CA ASP A 8 -12.58 26.66 1.68
C ASP A 8 -11.66 25.48 1.35
N ILE A 9 -11.56 24.55 2.30
CA ILE A 9 -10.81 23.30 2.11
C ILE A 9 -11.55 22.53 1.02
N LYS A 10 -11.04 22.62 -0.20
CA LYS A 10 -11.63 21.95 -1.34
C LYS A 10 -11.40 20.45 -1.21
N PHE A 11 -12.46 19.70 -0.99
CA PHE A 11 -12.39 18.23 -0.99
C PHE A 11 -12.01 17.73 -2.38
N GLU A 12 -10.92 16.97 -2.45
CA GLU A 12 -10.43 16.38 -3.69
C GLU A 12 -9.98 14.94 -3.43
N ILE A 13 -10.26 14.05 -4.38
CA ILE A 13 -9.71 12.71 -4.41
C ILE A 13 -8.52 12.67 -5.35
N GLY A 14 -7.35 12.37 -4.80
CA GLY A 14 -6.14 12.13 -5.58
C GLY A 14 -5.85 10.64 -5.68
N HIS A 15 -5.28 10.24 -6.81
CA HIS A 15 -4.79 8.89 -7.07
C HIS A 15 -3.27 8.89 -6.86
N VAL A 16 -2.84 8.33 -5.74
CA VAL A 16 -1.47 8.47 -5.22
C VAL A 16 -0.63 7.25 -5.57
N LEU A 17 0.50 7.47 -6.22
CA LEU A 17 1.61 6.52 -6.33
C LEU A 17 2.74 6.97 -5.40
N PHE A 18 3.02 6.21 -4.37
CA PHE A 18 4.19 6.37 -3.51
C PHE A 18 5.31 5.46 -3.99
N VAL A 19 6.52 6.01 -4.14
CA VAL A 19 7.71 5.30 -4.63
C VAL A 19 8.86 5.53 -3.68
N ASP A 20 9.63 4.49 -3.35
CA ASP A 20 10.69 4.54 -2.35
C ASP A 20 11.85 3.60 -2.69
N ILE A 21 13.09 4.04 -2.49
CA ILE A 21 14.30 3.24 -2.70
C ILE A 21 14.56 2.37 -1.48
N VAL A 22 14.56 1.06 -1.68
CA VAL A 22 14.78 0.10 -0.59
C VAL A 22 16.25 0.10 -0.18
N GLY A 23 16.50 0.35 1.12
CA GLY A 23 17.85 0.34 1.68
C GLY A 23 18.65 1.63 1.48
N TYR A 24 18.02 2.71 1.02
CA TYR A 24 18.62 4.01 0.75
C TYR A 24 19.53 4.51 1.88
N SER A 25 19.09 4.44 3.14
CA SER A 25 19.85 4.88 4.30
C SER A 25 21.15 4.09 4.59
N LYS A 26 21.37 2.97 3.90
CA LYS A 26 22.57 2.13 4.03
C LYS A 26 23.61 2.44 2.95
N LEU A 27 23.26 3.24 1.95
CA LEU A 27 24.12 3.63 0.86
C LEU A 27 25.08 4.74 1.28
N LEU A 28 26.20 4.83 0.60
CA LEU A 28 27.11 5.98 0.70
C LEU A 28 26.46 7.24 0.12
N ILE A 29 26.88 8.42 0.55
CA ILE A 29 26.28 9.71 0.15
C ILE A 29 26.25 9.90 -1.37
N ASN A 30 27.33 9.55 -2.05
CA ASN A 30 27.40 9.60 -3.51
C ASN A 30 26.42 8.62 -4.17
N GLU A 31 26.34 7.38 -3.66
CA GLU A 31 25.40 6.38 -4.16
C GLU A 31 23.92 6.81 -3.94
N GLN A 32 23.65 7.45 -2.78
CA GLN A 32 22.33 8.02 -2.51
C GLN A 32 21.94 9.07 -3.56
N SER A 33 22.87 9.98 -3.88
CA SER A 33 22.65 11.02 -4.88
C SER A 33 22.41 10.43 -6.27
N ASP A 34 23.23 9.44 -6.66
CA ASP A 34 23.12 8.79 -7.96
C ASP A 34 21.81 8.01 -8.09
N GLN A 35 21.41 7.25 -7.06
CA GLN A 35 20.18 6.46 -7.09
C GLN A 35 18.92 7.33 -7.11
N ILE A 36 18.87 8.41 -6.32
CA ILE A 36 17.71 9.31 -6.34
C ILE A 36 17.61 10.07 -7.68
N GLN A 37 18.74 10.46 -8.27
CA GLN A 37 18.75 11.09 -9.58
C GLN A 37 18.26 10.10 -10.66
N LYS A 38 18.72 8.85 -10.62
CA LYS A 38 18.28 7.81 -11.54
C LYS A 38 16.79 7.51 -11.39
N LEU A 39 16.29 7.35 -10.16
CA LEU A 39 14.86 7.17 -9.92
C LEU A 39 14.04 8.32 -10.49
N LYS A 40 14.50 9.57 -10.30
CA LYS A 40 13.84 10.76 -10.84
C LYS A 40 13.78 10.76 -12.37
N GLU A 41 14.84 10.33 -13.04
CA GLU A 41 14.89 10.20 -14.51
C GLU A 41 13.90 9.14 -14.99
N ILE A 42 13.87 7.97 -14.36
CA ILE A 42 12.93 6.89 -14.68
C ILE A 42 11.50 7.35 -14.53
N VAL A 43 11.16 7.93 -13.38
CA VAL A 43 9.79 8.39 -13.07
C VAL A 43 9.34 9.46 -14.08
N ARG A 44 10.19 10.45 -14.38
CA ARG A 44 9.86 11.51 -15.35
C ARG A 44 9.82 11.02 -16.79
N GLY A 45 10.49 9.91 -17.09
CA GLY A 45 10.48 9.25 -18.38
C GLY A 45 9.18 8.51 -18.69
N THR A 46 8.35 8.20 -17.68
CA THR A 46 7.08 7.48 -17.89
C THR A 46 6.08 8.32 -18.69
N GLU A 47 5.26 7.66 -19.48
CA GLU A 47 4.22 8.31 -20.29
C GLU A 47 3.17 8.97 -19.39
N GLN A 48 2.72 8.25 -18.34
CA GLN A 48 1.70 8.74 -17.44
C GLN A 48 2.14 10.00 -16.68
N PHE A 49 3.41 10.06 -16.25
CA PHE A 49 3.96 11.26 -15.64
C PHE A 49 3.89 12.45 -16.61
N ARG A 50 4.39 12.27 -17.84
CA ARG A 50 4.43 13.34 -18.84
C ARG A 50 3.04 13.84 -19.25
N LEU A 51 2.09 12.93 -19.43
CA LEU A 51 0.71 13.30 -19.75
C LEU A 51 0.06 14.12 -18.63
N ALA A 52 0.14 13.62 -17.39
CA ALA A 52 -0.44 14.30 -16.24
C ALA A 52 0.26 15.64 -15.92
N GLU A 53 1.58 15.74 -16.14
CA GLU A 53 2.33 16.99 -15.99
C GLU A 53 1.93 18.02 -17.06
N ALA A 54 1.80 17.61 -18.32
CA ALA A 54 1.39 18.48 -19.43
C ALA A 54 -0.03 19.04 -19.26
N GLU A 55 -0.92 18.26 -18.64
CA GLU A 55 -2.29 18.69 -18.32
C GLU A 55 -2.39 19.52 -17.03
N GLY A 56 -1.29 19.70 -16.28
CA GLY A 56 -1.32 20.36 -14.97
C GLY A 56 -2.08 19.55 -13.89
N LYS A 57 -2.21 18.24 -14.08
CA LYS A 57 -2.95 17.32 -13.22
C LYS A 57 -2.06 16.40 -12.40
N LEU A 58 -0.78 16.75 -12.25
CA LEU A 58 0.19 16.02 -11.47
C LEU A 58 0.73 16.88 -10.33
N LEU A 59 0.54 16.44 -9.10
CA LEU A 59 1.20 17.03 -7.95
C LEU A 59 2.31 16.10 -7.46
N ARG A 60 3.38 16.67 -6.90
CA ARG A 60 4.59 15.93 -6.50
C ARG A 60 4.96 16.28 -5.07
N LEU A 61 5.18 15.26 -4.26
CA LEU A 61 5.68 15.39 -2.89
C LEU A 61 6.99 14.61 -2.78
N PRO A 62 8.16 15.27 -2.91
CA PRO A 62 9.43 14.60 -2.74
C PRO A 62 9.64 14.20 -1.28
N THR A 63 10.22 13.01 -1.08
CA THR A 63 10.79 12.54 0.19
C THR A 63 12.28 12.34 0.01
N GLY A 64 13.04 12.11 1.09
CA GLY A 64 14.50 12.00 0.99
C GLY A 64 14.96 10.82 0.12
N ASP A 65 14.20 9.73 0.09
CA ASP A 65 14.50 8.44 -0.53
C ASP A 65 13.53 8.07 -1.68
N GLY A 66 12.67 9.01 -2.08
CA GLY A 66 11.67 8.78 -3.13
C GLY A 66 10.65 9.90 -3.23
N GLY A 67 9.37 9.56 -3.29
CA GLY A 67 8.31 10.56 -3.30
C GLY A 67 6.92 10.01 -3.58
N ALA A 68 5.94 10.92 -3.50
CA ALA A 68 4.58 10.64 -3.92
C ALA A 68 4.24 11.45 -5.17
N LEU A 69 3.59 10.79 -6.12
CA LEU A 69 2.94 11.37 -7.29
C LEU A 69 1.44 11.31 -7.06
N VAL A 70 0.76 12.44 -7.17
CA VAL A 70 -0.68 12.53 -7.03
C VAL A 70 -1.28 12.89 -8.39
N PHE A 71 -1.96 11.93 -8.98
CA PHE A 71 -2.66 12.09 -10.25
C PHE A 71 -4.10 12.56 -9.98
N ARG A 72 -4.50 13.62 -10.68
CA ARG A 72 -5.85 14.17 -10.69
C ARG A 72 -6.63 13.74 -11.94
N THR A 73 -6.29 12.58 -12.47
CA THR A 73 -6.87 12.05 -13.73
C THR A 73 -7.75 10.85 -13.42
N THR A 74 -7.22 9.65 -13.61
CA THR A 74 -7.93 8.39 -13.44
C THR A 74 -7.23 7.49 -12.40
N PRO A 75 -7.91 6.56 -11.73
CA PRO A 75 -7.30 5.60 -10.84
C PRO A 75 -6.31 4.66 -11.53
N GLU A 76 -6.38 4.51 -12.85
CA GLU A 76 -5.44 3.72 -13.65
C GLU A 76 -4.09 4.42 -13.85
N ALA A 77 -4.05 5.77 -13.88
CA ALA A 77 -2.82 6.51 -14.17
C ALA A 77 -1.64 6.16 -13.24
N PRO A 78 -1.78 6.11 -11.90
CA PRO A 78 -0.69 5.69 -11.03
C PRO A 78 -0.29 4.22 -11.22
N VAL A 79 -1.23 3.36 -11.64
CA VAL A 79 -0.98 1.93 -11.87
C VAL A 79 -0.16 1.72 -13.14
N LEU A 80 -0.54 2.38 -14.22
CA LEU A 80 0.21 2.38 -15.48
C LEU A 80 1.61 2.98 -15.28
N CYS A 81 1.71 4.10 -14.56
CA CYS A 81 3.00 4.70 -14.20
C CYS A 81 3.89 3.73 -13.43
N ALA A 82 3.35 2.99 -12.45
CA ALA A 82 4.10 2.00 -11.68
C ALA A 82 4.60 0.83 -12.54
N LEU A 83 3.80 0.36 -13.51
CA LEU A 83 4.22 -0.67 -14.46
C LEU A 83 5.32 -0.17 -15.40
N GLU A 84 5.23 1.08 -15.88
CA GLU A 84 6.28 1.72 -16.70
C GLU A 84 7.59 1.85 -15.91
N ILE A 85 7.53 2.30 -14.65
CA ILE A 85 8.68 2.35 -13.75
C ILE A 85 9.27 0.94 -13.57
N SER A 86 8.44 -0.05 -13.26
CA SER A 86 8.88 -1.45 -13.08
C SER A 86 9.53 -2.03 -14.34
N LYS A 87 9.08 -1.63 -15.52
CA LYS A 87 9.67 -2.01 -16.79
C LYS A 87 11.06 -1.42 -16.97
N GLU A 88 11.22 -0.13 -16.69
CA GLU A 88 12.52 0.56 -16.85
C GLU A 88 13.54 0.10 -15.80
N LEU A 89 13.10 -0.22 -14.58
CA LEU A 89 13.97 -0.77 -13.54
C LEU A 89 14.67 -2.08 -13.92
N LYS A 90 14.21 -2.81 -14.92
CA LYS A 90 14.93 -3.98 -15.45
C LYS A 90 16.30 -3.63 -16.06
N ASN A 91 16.44 -2.41 -16.56
CA ASN A 91 17.68 -1.88 -17.10
C ASN A 91 18.60 -1.35 -15.98
N HIS A 92 18.11 -1.31 -14.73
CA HIS A 92 18.80 -0.76 -13.55
C HIS A 92 18.72 -1.73 -12.37
N PRO A 93 19.36 -2.91 -12.44
CA PRO A 93 19.27 -3.95 -11.41
C PRO A 93 19.83 -3.53 -10.05
N GLU A 94 20.66 -2.49 -10.01
CA GLU A 94 21.20 -1.88 -8.79
C GLU A 94 20.18 -1.03 -8.03
N LEU A 95 19.11 -0.58 -8.69
CA LEU A 95 18.09 0.30 -8.13
C LEU A 95 16.88 -0.50 -7.66
N HIS A 96 16.80 -0.73 -6.36
CA HIS A 96 15.70 -1.47 -5.74
C HIS A 96 14.61 -0.53 -5.26
N VAL A 97 13.43 -0.62 -5.88
CA VAL A 97 12.29 0.28 -5.60
C VAL A 97 11.09 -0.54 -5.14
N ARG A 98 10.32 0.02 -4.23
CA ARG A 98 8.98 -0.46 -3.85
C ARG A 98 7.95 0.63 -4.10
N MET A 99 6.73 0.23 -4.43
CA MET A 99 5.66 1.14 -4.82
C MET A 99 4.36 0.83 -4.09
N GLY A 100 3.59 1.88 -3.76
CA GLY A 100 2.30 1.76 -3.10
C GLY A 100 1.27 2.71 -3.69
N ILE A 101 0.07 2.20 -4.00
CA ILE A 101 -0.99 2.95 -4.69
C ILE A 101 -2.24 3.00 -3.84
N HIS A 102 -2.81 4.21 -3.71
CA HIS A 102 -4.09 4.43 -3.04
C HIS A 102 -4.84 5.62 -3.65
N SER A 103 -6.15 5.56 -3.65
CA SER A 103 -7.04 6.67 -4.02
C SER A 103 -7.75 7.21 -2.78
N GLY A 104 -7.56 8.47 -2.46
CA GLY A 104 -8.14 9.05 -1.25
C GLY A 104 -8.04 10.58 -1.18
N PRO A 105 -8.57 11.18 -0.10
CA PRO A 105 -8.57 12.63 0.07
C PRO A 105 -7.16 13.20 0.10
N VAL A 106 -6.97 14.26 -0.70
CA VAL A 106 -5.76 15.08 -0.75
C VAL A 106 -6.14 16.55 -0.73
N ASN A 107 -5.27 17.38 -0.17
CA ASN A 107 -5.42 18.82 -0.16
C ASN A 107 -4.09 19.47 -0.52
N GLU A 108 -4.13 20.52 -1.31
CA GLU A 108 -2.99 21.40 -1.44
C GLU A 108 -2.88 22.25 -0.16
N VAL A 109 -1.68 22.34 0.36
CA VAL A 109 -1.35 23.13 1.56
C VAL A 109 -0.09 23.94 1.26
N THR A 110 0.06 25.06 1.95
CA THR A 110 1.32 25.80 1.92
C THR A 110 2.22 25.26 3.04
N ASP A 111 3.43 24.89 2.71
CA ASP A 111 4.40 24.42 3.71
C ASP A 111 5.06 25.58 4.48
N LEU A 112 5.95 25.24 5.43
CA LEU A 112 6.66 26.24 6.24
C LEU A 112 7.59 27.19 5.42
N ASN A 113 7.88 26.81 4.15
CA ASN A 113 8.68 27.63 3.23
C ASN A 113 7.81 28.40 2.24
N GLU A 114 6.50 28.54 2.51
CA GLU A 114 5.51 29.17 1.63
C GLU A 114 5.41 28.52 0.24
N GLN A 115 5.85 27.26 0.12
CA GLN A 115 5.73 26.51 -1.13
C GLN A 115 4.46 25.66 -1.15
N ALA A 116 3.89 25.49 -2.33
CA ALA A 116 2.76 24.60 -2.53
C ALA A 116 3.19 23.15 -2.24
N ASN A 117 2.49 22.52 -1.33
CA ASN A 117 2.72 21.15 -0.89
C ASN A 117 1.39 20.40 -0.85
N ILE A 118 1.44 19.10 -0.62
CA ILE A 118 0.24 18.26 -0.60
C ILE A 118 0.18 17.50 0.71
N ALA A 119 -0.98 17.53 1.34
CA ALA A 119 -1.27 16.74 2.53
C ALA A 119 -2.57 15.95 2.33
N GLY A 120 -2.80 14.97 3.18
CA GLY A 120 -4.07 14.25 3.22
C GLY A 120 -3.95 12.78 3.57
N ALA A 121 -5.08 12.20 3.94
CA ALA A 121 -5.15 10.79 4.31
C ALA A 121 -4.77 9.87 3.14
N GLY A 122 -5.05 10.29 1.89
CA GLY A 122 -4.71 9.52 0.69
C GLY A 122 -3.21 9.24 0.59
N ILE A 123 -2.36 10.24 0.83
CA ILE A 123 -0.90 10.10 0.79
C ILE A 123 -0.40 9.18 1.91
N ASN A 124 -0.90 9.38 3.12
CA ASN A 124 -0.51 8.57 4.27
C ASN A 124 -0.87 7.09 4.11
N ILE A 125 -2.03 6.80 3.49
CA ILE A 125 -2.44 5.41 3.23
C ILE A 125 -1.60 4.81 2.11
N ALA A 126 -1.31 5.53 1.02
CA ALA A 126 -0.43 5.06 -0.05
C ALA A 126 0.96 4.68 0.50
N GLN A 127 1.55 5.52 1.36
CA GLN A 127 2.81 5.23 2.04
C GLN A 127 2.73 3.96 2.91
N ARG A 128 1.63 3.79 3.65
CA ARG A 128 1.43 2.59 4.48
C ARG A 128 1.28 1.33 3.64
N VAL A 129 0.56 1.40 2.53
CA VAL A 129 0.44 0.30 1.55
C VAL A 129 1.81 -0.08 1.02
N MET A 130 2.62 0.89 0.56
CA MET A 130 3.99 0.67 0.10
C MET A 130 4.85 -0.01 1.16
N ASN A 131 4.74 0.40 2.43
CA ASN A 131 5.52 -0.16 3.54
C ASN A 131 5.19 -1.62 3.86
N CYS A 132 4.09 -2.17 3.34
CA CYS A 132 3.79 -3.60 3.44
C CYS A 132 4.65 -4.45 2.49
N GLY A 133 5.27 -3.83 1.47
CA GLY A 133 6.06 -4.50 0.43
C GLY A 133 7.57 -4.40 0.64
N HIS A 134 8.28 -5.06 -0.27
CA HIS A 134 9.74 -5.05 -0.43
C HIS A 134 10.09 -4.65 -1.87
N ALA A 135 11.37 -4.70 -2.21
CA ALA A 135 11.87 -4.40 -3.55
C ALA A 135 11.07 -5.13 -4.65
N GLY A 136 10.72 -4.40 -5.69
CA GLY A 136 9.98 -4.87 -6.84
C GLY A 136 8.46 -4.99 -6.65
N HIS A 137 7.91 -4.86 -5.42
CA HIS A 137 6.46 -4.89 -5.22
C HIS A 137 5.78 -3.62 -5.72
N ILE A 138 4.64 -3.83 -6.36
CA ILE A 138 3.64 -2.80 -6.69
C ILE A 138 2.38 -3.15 -5.90
N LEU A 139 2.18 -2.49 -4.77
CA LEU A 139 1.06 -2.78 -3.87
C LEU A 139 -0.06 -1.76 -4.02
N LEU A 140 -1.29 -2.25 -4.03
CA LEU A 140 -2.49 -1.44 -4.09
C LEU A 140 -3.29 -1.60 -2.79
N SER A 141 -3.95 -0.54 -2.35
CA SER A 141 -5.03 -0.69 -1.38
C SER A 141 -6.22 -1.43 -2.01
N LYS A 142 -6.98 -2.18 -1.23
CA LYS A 142 -8.16 -2.91 -1.72
C LYS A 142 -9.13 -1.98 -2.46
N ARG A 143 -9.29 -0.74 -2.01
CA ARG A 143 -10.13 0.27 -2.68
C ARG A 143 -9.76 0.47 -4.15
N VAL A 144 -8.46 0.64 -4.46
CA VAL A 144 -8.01 0.81 -5.85
C VAL A 144 -8.16 -0.48 -6.63
N ALA A 145 -7.88 -1.62 -6.01
CA ALA A 145 -8.05 -2.92 -6.64
C ALA A 145 -9.52 -3.19 -7.00
N ASP A 146 -10.48 -2.86 -6.13
CA ASP A 146 -11.92 -3.02 -6.39
C ASP A 146 -12.39 -2.17 -7.58
N ASP A 147 -11.86 -0.94 -7.71
CA ASP A 147 -12.15 -0.08 -8.86
C ASP A 147 -11.59 -0.69 -10.16
N LEU A 148 -10.37 -1.23 -10.14
CA LEU A 148 -9.72 -1.85 -11.29
C LEU A 148 -10.33 -3.19 -11.69
N GLU A 149 -10.79 -4.00 -10.73
CA GLU A 149 -11.43 -5.30 -10.99
C GLU A 149 -12.69 -5.20 -11.86
N GLN A 150 -13.29 -3.99 -11.98
CA GLN A 150 -14.40 -3.76 -12.91
C GLN A 150 -13.98 -3.89 -14.39
N TYR A 151 -12.67 -3.82 -14.66
CA TYR A 151 -12.11 -3.91 -16.01
C TYR A 151 -11.38 -5.24 -16.19
N ALA A 152 -11.76 -6.00 -17.23
CA ALA A 152 -11.27 -7.36 -17.46
C ALA A 152 -9.74 -7.46 -17.57
N GLN A 153 -9.09 -6.43 -18.11
CA GLN A 153 -7.64 -6.36 -18.31
C GLN A 153 -6.83 -6.39 -17.00
N TRP A 154 -7.41 -5.94 -15.89
CA TRP A 154 -6.72 -5.89 -14.61
C TRP A 154 -6.89 -7.14 -13.76
N ARG A 155 -8.01 -7.87 -13.90
CA ARG A 155 -8.38 -8.98 -13.01
C ARG A 155 -7.30 -10.04 -12.84
N SER A 156 -6.64 -10.41 -13.92
CA SER A 156 -5.59 -11.44 -13.89
C SER A 156 -4.27 -10.97 -13.29
N LEU A 157 -4.11 -9.66 -13.08
CA LEU A 157 -2.89 -9.05 -12.58
C LEU A 157 -2.97 -8.68 -11.09
N LEU A 158 -4.18 -8.74 -10.51
CA LEU A 158 -4.45 -8.38 -9.13
C LEU A 158 -4.48 -9.63 -8.24
N HIS A 159 -3.62 -9.67 -7.22
CA HIS A 159 -3.45 -10.82 -6.34
C HIS A 159 -3.62 -10.40 -4.88
N GLU A 160 -4.69 -10.85 -4.24
CA GLU A 160 -4.98 -10.49 -2.85
C GLU A 160 -3.93 -11.03 -1.88
N LEU A 161 -3.39 -10.16 -1.04
CA LEU A 161 -2.47 -10.51 0.05
C LEU A 161 -3.17 -10.62 1.41
N GLY A 162 -4.35 -10.02 1.54
CA GLY A 162 -5.09 -9.90 2.78
C GLY A 162 -4.71 -8.65 3.59
N GLU A 163 -4.88 -8.72 4.92
CA GLU A 163 -4.65 -7.60 5.82
C GLU A 163 -3.20 -7.50 6.27
N CYS A 164 -2.64 -6.32 6.17
CA CYS A 164 -1.35 -5.92 6.74
C CYS A 164 -1.57 -5.00 7.94
N GLU A 165 -0.93 -5.32 9.06
CA GLU A 165 -0.88 -4.41 10.20
C GLU A 165 0.16 -3.33 9.95
N VAL A 166 -0.24 -2.08 10.05
CA VAL A 166 0.61 -0.92 9.84
C VAL A 166 0.77 -0.13 11.14
N LYS A 167 1.59 0.94 11.12
CA LYS A 167 1.85 1.77 12.31
C LYS A 167 0.55 2.14 13.04
N HIS A 168 0.61 2.13 14.36
CA HIS A 168 -0.51 2.40 15.28
C HIS A 168 -1.63 1.33 15.29
N GLY A 169 -1.32 0.09 14.92
CA GLY A 169 -2.26 -1.03 14.99
C GLY A 169 -3.40 -0.99 13.96
N ALA A 170 -3.37 -0.06 13.01
CA ALA A 170 -4.33 -0.03 11.92
C ALA A 170 -4.09 -1.19 10.95
N ARG A 171 -5.16 -1.75 10.38
CA ARG A 171 -5.08 -2.81 9.37
C ARG A 171 -5.52 -2.28 8.02
N ILE A 172 -4.79 -2.65 7.00
CA ILE A 172 -5.07 -2.27 5.61
C ILE A 172 -5.10 -3.53 4.77
N SER A 173 -6.18 -3.72 4.01
CA SER A 173 -6.25 -4.78 2.99
C SER A 173 -5.45 -4.37 1.76
N VAL A 174 -4.53 -5.24 1.36
CA VAL A 174 -3.52 -4.97 0.32
C VAL A 174 -3.62 -6.02 -0.78
N VAL A 175 -3.48 -5.56 -2.00
CA VAL A 175 -3.43 -6.37 -3.22
C VAL A 175 -2.08 -6.15 -3.89
N ASN A 176 -1.45 -7.22 -4.36
CA ASN A 176 -0.22 -7.16 -5.13
C ASN A 176 -0.54 -7.10 -6.63
N LEU A 177 0.10 -6.21 -7.34
CA LEU A 177 0.03 -6.12 -8.80
C LEU A 177 1.32 -6.66 -9.40
N TYR A 178 1.21 -7.70 -10.19
CA TYR A 178 2.32 -8.21 -10.98
C TYR A 178 1.83 -8.90 -12.25
N THR A 179 2.73 -9.02 -13.23
CA THR A 179 2.55 -9.76 -14.48
C THR A 179 3.64 -10.83 -14.54
N ASP A 180 3.65 -11.65 -15.60
CA ASP A 180 4.72 -12.63 -15.82
C ASP A 180 6.12 -11.99 -15.85
N ASN A 181 6.18 -10.69 -16.15
CA ASN A 181 7.44 -9.99 -16.38
C ASN A 181 7.67 -8.75 -15.49
N LEU A 182 6.68 -8.21 -14.82
CA LEU A 182 6.76 -6.96 -14.07
C LEU A 182 6.19 -7.15 -12.67
N GLY A 183 6.72 -6.41 -11.71
CA GLY A 183 6.36 -6.55 -10.31
C GLY A 183 7.08 -7.72 -9.63
N ASN A 184 6.76 -7.95 -8.36
CA ASN A 184 7.34 -9.04 -7.57
C ASN A 184 6.21 -9.98 -7.10
N PRO A 185 6.16 -11.25 -7.56
CA PRO A 185 5.12 -12.20 -7.17
C PRO A 185 5.31 -12.79 -5.77
N GLU A 186 6.45 -12.56 -5.12
CA GLU A 186 6.72 -13.11 -3.81
C GLU A 186 5.79 -12.54 -2.73
N LEU A 187 5.41 -13.37 -1.77
CA LEU A 187 4.64 -12.91 -0.61
C LEU A 187 5.52 -12.05 0.30
N PRO A 188 5.18 -10.78 0.58
CA PRO A 188 5.96 -9.94 1.46
C PRO A 188 6.05 -10.50 2.88
N GLN A 189 7.20 -10.28 3.57
CA GLN A 189 7.47 -10.86 4.89
C GLN A 189 6.44 -10.51 5.96
N ASN A 190 5.84 -9.32 5.89
CA ASN A 190 4.81 -8.87 6.81
C ASN A 190 3.57 -9.78 6.79
N PHE A 191 3.21 -10.32 5.62
CA PHE A 191 2.11 -11.27 5.45
C PHE A 191 2.51 -12.70 5.85
N LYS A 192 3.78 -13.11 5.65
CA LYS A 192 4.30 -14.41 6.11
C LYS A 192 4.22 -14.53 7.63
N ARG A 193 4.56 -13.48 8.38
CA ARG A 193 4.48 -13.43 9.85
C ARG A 193 3.04 -13.55 10.35
N ALA A 194 2.09 -12.83 9.75
CA ALA A 194 0.68 -12.89 10.12
C ALA A 194 0.07 -14.28 9.89
N ALA A 195 0.46 -14.98 8.83
CA ALA A 195 0.01 -16.36 8.55
C ALA A 195 0.53 -17.37 9.58
N VAL A 196 1.77 -17.21 10.05
CA VAL A 196 2.36 -18.07 11.11
C VAL A 196 1.65 -17.84 12.45
N THR A 197 1.39 -16.59 12.83
CA THR A 197 0.70 -16.25 14.08
C THR A 197 -0.73 -16.79 14.09
N ARG A 198 -1.46 -16.70 12.97
CA ARG A 198 -2.82 -17.27 12.83
C ARG A 198 -2.83 -18.80 12.96
N LYS A 199 -1.83 -19.50 12.43
CA LYS A 199 -1.72 -20.96 12.59
C LYS A 199 -1.43 -21.36 14.05
N THR A 200 -0.60 -20.60 14.75
CA THR A 200 -0.25 -20.89 16.16
C THR A 200 -1.45 -20.62 17.10
N THR A 201 -2.19 -19.55 16.91
CA THR A 201 -3.40 -19.24 17.69
C THR A 201 -4.52 -20.25 17.42
N ALA A 202 -4.72 -20.69 16.19
CA ALA A 202 -5.70 -21.71 15.84
C ALA A 202 -5.35 -23.08 16.44
N ALA A 203 -4.06 -23.42 16.51
CA ALA A 203 -3.58 -24.66 17.16
C ALA A 203 -3.78 -24.65 18.67
N VAL A 204 -3.57 -23.51 19.33
CA VAL A 204 -3.78 -23.36 20.79
C VAL A 204 -5.26 -23.37 21.13
N SER A 205 -6.13 -22.73 20.36
CA SER A 205 -7.58 -22.74 20.58
C SER A 205 -8.20 -24.12 20.29
N GLY A 206 -7.68 -24.87 19.33
CA GLY A 206 -8.11 -26.23 19.02
C GLY A 206 -7.74 -27.26 20.11
N SER A 207 -6.64 -27.05 20.85
CA SER A 207 -6.23 -27.90 21.95
C SER A 207 -7.06 -27.64 23.23
N ALA A 208 -7.45 -26.39 23.48
CA ALA A 208 -8.29 -26.03 24.63
C ALA A 208 -9.72 -26.56 24.48
N ALA A 209 -10.29 -26.57 23.28
CA ALA A 209 -11.64 -27.13 23.02
C ALA A 209 -11.70 -28.65 23.20
N LYS A 210 -10.60 -29.37 22.91
CA LYS A 210 -10.55 -30.85 23.12
C LYS A 210 -10.39 -31.25 24.58
N SER A 211 -9.88 -30.42 25.47
CA SER A 211 -9.76 -30.69 26.92
C SER A 211 -11.05 -30.39 27.68
N ALA A 212 -11.88 -29.42 27.24
CA ALA A 212 -13.17 -29.10 27.85
C ALA A 212 -14.25 -30.17 27.58
N GLY A 213 -14.21 -30.81 26.39
CA GLY A 213 -15.18 -31.86 26.02
C GLY A 213 -15.06 -33.18 26.81
N ARG A 214 -13.97 -33.43 27.51
CA ARG A 214 -13.77 -34.65 28.31
C ARG A 214 -14.24 -34.56 29.76
N ARG A 215 -14.59 -33.39 30.26
CA ARG A 215 -15.02 -33.18 31.67
C ARG A 215 -16.54 -33.25 31.88
N TRP A 216 -17.35 -33.24 30.84
CA TRP A 216 -18.83 -33.27 30.97
C TRP A 216 -19.46 -34.64 30.77
N ALA A 217 -18.68 -35.71 30.53
CA ALA A 217 -19.23 -37.04 30.29
C ALA A 217 -19.36 -37.92 31.58
N MET A 218 -19.05 -37.38 32.78
CA MET A 218 -19.10 -38.15 34.03
C MET A 218 -20.12 -37.70 35.07
N ILE A 219 -21.00 -36.77 34.77
CA ILE A 219 -22.06 -36.38 35.74
C ILE A 219 -23.40 -36.50 35.03
N GLY A 220 -23.96 -37.68 35.02
CA GLY A 220 -25.30 -37.92 34.44
C GLY A 220 -25.79 -39.35 34.49
N ARG A 221 -25.58 -40.06 35.62
CA ARG A 221 -26.40 -41.28 35.95
C ARG A 221 -26.62 -41.33 37.44
N ALA A 222 -27.63 -40.70 37.90
CA ALA A 222 -28.27 -41.05 39.16
C ALA A 222 -29.75 -40.75 39.14
N SER A 223 -30.52 -41.78 39.04
CA SER A 223 -31.79 -41.99 39.74
C SER A 223 -32.98 -41.04 39.43
N CYS A 224 -33.88 -41.51 38.63
CA CYS A 224 -35.30 -41.23 38.84
C CYS A 224 -36.03 -42.59 39.01
N ARG A 225 -36.27 -42.98 40.25
CA ARG A 225 -37.27 -43.99 40.63
C ARG A 225 -38.09 -43.48 41.81
N GLU A 226 -39.42 -43.67 41.67
CA GLU A 226 -40.49 -43.63 42.70
C GLU A 226 -40.89 -42.22 43.18
N ARG A 227 -42.18 -41.81 43.15
CA ARG A 227 -43.42 -42.47 43.61
C ARG A 227 -44.69 -41.80 43.08
N VAL A 228 -45.65 -42.62 42.83
CA VAL A 228 -47.13 -42.57 42.94
C VAL A 228 -47.86 -41.49 42.21
#